data_3f521d99185a2c1d7b4906755b3e44ac
#
_entry.id   3f521d99185a2c1d7b4906755b3e44ac
#
_cell.length_a   1.000
_cell.length_b   1.000
_cell.length_c   1.000
_cell.angle_alpha   90.00
_cell.angle_beta   90.00
_cell.angle_gamma   90.00
#
_symmetry.space_group_name_H-M   'P 1'
#
loop_
_entity.id
_entity.type
_entity.pdbx_description
1 polymer ?
#
loop_
_entity_poly.entity_id
_entity_poly.type
_entity_poly.pdbx_seq_one_letter_code
_entity_poly.pdbx_strand_id
1 'polypeptide(L)'
;MRYFLSFIFFISTSFMTYPVFTNTGNYIVYETGLVIPPGAENISFNFVGIEIENEIEEMIELRKNLFSSKIFKTITLKDFYNLLIALEQLYVLNGYFLTRFIVPPQTIEQNTKVKAIVFPGKIESIDYSQLDKRISKPIKKYF
;
A
#
# COMPACT_ATOMS: atom_id res chain seq x y z
N MET A 1 12.32 0.93 33.91
CA MET A 1 11.17 1.61 33.32
C MET A 1 11.56 3.02 32.83
N ARG A 2 12.52 3.17 31.91
CA ARG A 2 13.01 4.50 31.44
C ARG A 2 13.84 4.43 30.15
N TYR A 3 13.46 3.63 29.16
CA TYR A 3 14.16 3.63 27.84
C TYR A 3 13.21 3.49 26.65
N PHE A 4 12.02 4.10 26.70
CA PHE A 4 11.04 3.99 25.62
C PHE A 4 10.78 5.29 24.85
N LEU A 5 11.61 6.31 25.04
CA LEU A 5 11.31 7.65 24.49
C LEU A 5 12.37 8.24 23.54
N SER A 6 13.33 7.43 23.08
CA SER A 6 14.45 7.99 22.28
C SER A 6 14.49 7.56 20.81
N PHE A 7 13.41 6.96 20.26
CA PHE A 7 13.43 6.44 18.88
C PHE A 7 12.47 7.13 17.91
N ILE A 8 11.84 8.24 18.29
CA ILE A 8 10.83 8.91 17.43
C ILE A 8 11.39 10.12 16.65
N PHE A 9 12.69 10.43 16.71
CA PHE A 9 13.17 11.71 16.16
C PHE A 9 14.12 11.60 14.97
N PHE A 10 14.10 10.52 14.16
CA PHE A 10 14.99 10.40 13.00
C PHE A 10 14.30 9.96 11.71
N ILE A 11 13.09 10.46 11.43
CA ILE A 11 12.44 10.27 10.12
C ILE A 11 12.06 11.64 9.54
N SER A 12 13.06 12.37 9.15
CA SER A 12 12.86 13.55 8.31
C SER A 12 14.12 13.73 7.48
N THR A 13 14.05 13.38 6.24
CA THR A 13 14.90 13.60 5.08
C THR A 13 15.40 12.31 4.43
N SER A 14 14.60 11.68 3.56
CA SER A 14 15.15 10.97 2.39
C SER A 14 14.02 10.60 1.44
N PHE A 15 14.03 11.21 0.30
CA PHE A 15 13.17 10.96 -0.87
C PHE A 15 13.56 9.67 -1.60
N MET A 16 13.70 8.57 -0.90
CA MET A 16 13.74 7.22 -1.46
C MET A 16 13.45 6.26 -0.31
N THR A 17 12.16 6.06 0.00
CA THR A 17 11.76 5.06 0.98
C THR A 17 11.81 3.69 0.31
N TYR A 18 12.89 2.98 0.52
CA TYR A 18 12.88 1.53 0.33
C TYR A 18 12.05 0.89 1.44
N PRO A 19 11.30 -0.17 1.17
CA PRO A 19 10.57 -0.87 2.22
C PRO A 19 11.56 -1.37 3.27
N VAL A 20 11.49 -0.78 4.46
CA VAL A 20 12.26 -1.25 5.62
C VAL A 20 11.46 -2.38 6.27
N PHE A 21 11.93 -3.60 6.12
CA PHE A 21 11.36 -4.74 6.83
C PHE A 21 11.82 -4.70 8.29
N THR A 22 11.02 -4.11 9.16
CA THR A 22 11.25 -4.18 10.60
C THR A 22 10.46 -5.36 11.15
N ASN A 23 11.17 -6.39 11.59
CA ASN A 23 10.56 -7.54 12.24
C ASN A 23 10.30 -7.22 13.72
N THR A 24 9.13 -6.68 14.03
CA THR A 24 8.61 -6.57 15.39
C THR A 24 7.56 -7.66 15.59
N GLY A 25 8.03 -8.90 15.82
CA GLY A 25 7.20 -10.05 16.16
C GLY A 25 6.02 -10.28 15.20
N ASN A 26 6.18 -11.10 14.18
CA ASN A 26 5.16 -11.60 13.23
C ASN A 26 4.45 -10.60 12.29
N TYR A 27 4.80 -9.31 12.29
CA TYR A 27 4.23 -8.36 11.35
C TYR A 27 5.32 -7.73 10.49
N ILE A 28 5.17 -7.82 9.18
CA ILE A 28 5.98 -7.06 8.23
C ILE A 28 5.31 -5.69 8.11
N VAL A 29 5.97 -4.64 8.58
CA VAL A 29 5.52 -3.27 8.32
C VAL A 29 6.00 -2.89 6.92
N TYR A 30 5.06 -2.67 6.05
CA TYR A 30 5.31 -2.27 4.68
C TYR A 30 5.06 -0.77 4.53
N GLU A 31 6.06 -0.03 4.07
CA GLU A 31 5.87 1.38 3.73
C GLU A 31 5.17 1.51 2.37
N THR A 32 4.01 2.11 2.38
CA THR A 32 3.26 2.41 1.15
C THR A 32 3.94 3.53 0.35
N GLY A 33 3.85 3.44 -0.98
CA GLY A 33 4.29 4.51 -1.87
C GLY A 33 3.31 5.69 -1.95
N LEU A 34 2.11 5.56 -1.36
CA LEU A 34 1.08 6.58 -1.38
C LEU A 34 1.37 7.67 -0.34
N VAL A 35 1.39 8.91 -0.80
CA VAL A 35 1.52 10.09 0.05
C VAL A 35 0.15 10.75 0.16
N ILE A 36 -0.35 10.92 1.38
CA ILE A 36 -1.60 11.64 1.63
C ILE A 36 -1.34 13.13 1.38
N PRO A 37 -2.09 13.77 0.46
CA PRO A 37 -1.90 15.20 0.19
C PRO A 37 -2.15 16.05 1.43
N PRO A 38 -1.39 17.13 1.64
CA PRO A 38 -1.65 18.06 2.72
C PRO A 38 -3.07 18.68 2.56
N GLY A 39 -3.82 18.78 3.65
CA GLY A 39 -5.19 19.28 3.64
C GLY A 39 -6.24 18.26 3.19
N ALA A 40 -5.87 17.01 2.96
CA ALA A 40 -6.81 15.95 2.55
C ALA A 40 -7.94 15.70 3.56
N GLU A 41 -7.73 16.02 4.83
CA GLU A 41 -8.75 15.94 5.88
C GLU A 41 -9.86 16.99 5.72
N ASN A 42 -9.58 18.10 5.01
CA ASN A 42 -10.54 19.19 4.80
C ASN A 42 -11.38 19.00 3.53
N ILE A 43 -11.03 18.03 2.68
CA ILE A 43 -11.73 17.75 1.42
C ILE A 43 -12.65 16.56 1.66
N SER A 44 -13.96 16.76 1.54
CA SER A 44 -14.97 15.71 1.69
C SER A 44 -15.80 15.56 0.43
N PHE A 45 -16.18 14.32 0.11
CA PHE A 45 -17.02 13.99 -1.04
C PHE A 45 -17.87 12.76 -0.79
N ASN A 46 -18.96 12.62 -1.56
CA ASN A 46 -19.79 11.42 -1.54
C ASN A 46 -19.09 10.29 -2.31
N PHE A 47 -18.69 9.27 -1.59
CA PHE A 47 -17.98 8.14 -2.17
C PHE A 47 -18.96 7.12 -2.74
N VAL A 48 -19.01 7.01 -4.06
CA VAL A 48 -19.87 6.05 -4.79
C VAL A 48 -19.14 4.73 -5.05
N GLY A 49 -17.81 4.77 -5.08
CA GLY A 49 -16.97 3.61 -5.32
C GLY A 49 -15.64 4.01 -5.95
N ILE A 50 -14.86 3.00 -6.25
CA ILE A 50 -13.57 3.15 -6.92
C ILE A 50 -13.54 2.36 -8.21
N GLU A 51 -12.89 2.90 -9.22
CA GLU A 51 -12.52 2.23 -10.46
C GLU A 51 -11.00 2.12 -10.52
N ILE A 52 -10.48 0.90 -10.62
CA ILE A 52 -9.04 0.67 -10.61
C ILE A 52 -8.63 0.14 -11.99
N GLU A 53 -7.79 0.91 -12.64
CA GLU A 53 -7.14 0.50 -13.89
C GLU A 53 -6.01 -0.50 -13.61
N ASN A 54 -5.88 -1.53 -14.44
CA ASN A 54 -4.93 -2.64 -14.33
C ASN A 54 -5.12 -3.49 -13.06
N GLU A 55 -6.34 -3.55 -12.52
CA GLU A 55 -6.64 -4.36 -11.35
C GLU A 55 -6.48 -5.85 -11.65
N ILE A 56 -5.88 -6.59 -10.71
CA ILE A 56 -5.75 -8.04 -10.78
C ILE A 56 -7.08 -8.68 -10.36
N GLU A 57 -7.54 -9.65 -11.14
CA GLU A 57 -8.84 -10.31 -10.93
C GLU A 57 -9.00 -10.88 -9.52
N GLU A 58 -7.96 -11.56 -9.01
CA GLU A 58 -7.94 -12.14 -7.66
C GLU A 58 -8.11 -11.10 -6.54
N MET A 59 -7.81 -9.82 -6.80
CA MET A 59 -7.89 -8.75 -5.80
C MET A 59 -9.25 -8.03 -5.79
N ILE A 60 -10.10 -8.25 -6.80
CA ILE A 60 -11.38 -7.54 -6.94
C ILE A 60 -12.30 -7.75 -5.72
N GLU A 61 -12.43 -8.99 -5.26
CA GLU A 61 -13.30 -9.29 -4.10
C GLU A 61 -12.75 -8.71 -2.80
N LEU A 62 -11.43 -8.76 -2.60
CA LEU A 62 -10.79 -8.14 -1.43
C LEU A 62 -11.01 -6.63 -1.41
N ARG A 63 -10.86 -5.98 -2.57
CA ARG A 63 -11.18 -4.56 -2.72
C ARG A 63 -12.64 -4.26 -2.42
N LYS A 64 -13.58 -5.00 -3.02
CA LYS A 64 -15.03 -4.80 -2.77
C LYS A 64 -15.34 -4.87 -1.29
N ASN A 65 -14.81 -5.87 -0.59
CA ASN A 65 -15.03 -6.04 0.84
C ASN A 65 -14.45 -4.87 1.65
N LEU A 66 -13.23 -4.44 1.32
CA LEU A 66 -12.57 -3.32 2.00
C LEU A 66 -13.36 -2.01 1.87
N PHE A 67 -13.86 -1.71 0.68
CA PHE A 67 -14.55 -0.44 0.39
C PHE A 67 -16.05 -0.47 0.71
N SER A 68 -16.67 -1.65 0.89
CA SER A 68 -18.11 -1.82 1.03
C SER A 68 -18.75 -0.95 2.10
N SER A 69 -18.10 -0.80 3.25
CA SER A 69 -18.61 -0.03 4.38
C SER A 69 -18.63 1.49 4.16
N LYS A 70 -17.98 1.97 3.11
CA LYS A 70 -17.82 3.40 2.78
C LYS A 70 -18.62 3.84 1.56
N ILE A 71 -19.13 2.91 0.77
CA ILE A 71 -19.94 3.21 -0.41
C ILE A 71 -21.21 3.98 0.00
N PHE A 72 -21.57 5.00 -0.76
CA PHE A 72 -22.68 5.94 -0.51
C PHE A 72 -22.57 6.72 0.81
N LYS A 73 -21.35 6.91 1.32
CA LYS A 73 -21.08 7.76 2.48
C LYS A 73 -20.22 8.96 2.10
N THR A 74 -20.38 10.04 2.82
CA THR A 74 -19.44 11.16 2.77
C THR A 74 -18.18 10.74 3.51
N ILE A 75 -17.05 10.79 2.82
CA ILE A 75 -15.73 10.50 3.38
C ILE A 75 -14.78 11.66 3.09
N THR A 76 -13.70 11.76 3.85
CA THR A 76 -12.63 12.69 3.52
C THR A 76 -11.68 12.10 2.48
N LEU A 77 -10.96 12.97 1.78
CA LEU A 77 -9.90 12.54 0.86
C LEU A 77 -8.82 11.73 1.63
N LYS A 78 -8.54 12.09 2.88
CA LYS A 78 -7.66 11.35 3.76
C LYS A 78 -8.16 9.92 4.01
N ASP A 79 -9.47 9.74 4.28
CA ASP A 79 -10.08 8.41 4.47
C ASP A 79 -9.94 7.57 3.20
N PHE A 80 -10.13 8.16 2.04
CA PHE A 80 -9.95 7.50 0.76
C PHE A 80 -8.50 7.01 0.55
N TYR A 81 -7.50 7.85 0.83
CA TYR A 81 -6.10 7.45 0.77
C TYR A 81 -5.77 6.34 1.78
N ASN A 82 -6.33 6.39 2.99
CA ASN A 82 -6.15 5.31 3.98
C ASN A 82 -6.73 3.98 3.48
N LEU A 83 -7.83 3.98 2.75
CA LEU A 83 -8.38 2.77 2.11
C LEU A 83 -7.46 2.26 1.00
N LEU A 84 -6.86 3.13 0.19
CA LEU A 84 -5.89 2.71 -0.81
C LEU A 84 -4.62 2.13 -0.19
N ILE A 85 -4.13 2.71 0.90
CA ILE A 85 -3.00 2.19 1.66
C ILE A 85 -3.32 0.78 2.19
N ALA A 86 -4.51 0.59 2.75
CA ALA A 86 -4.94 -0.73 3.21
C ALA A 86 -5.06 -1.73 2.06
N LEU A 87 -5.53 -1.30 0.88
CA LEU A 87 -5.57 -2.13 -0.31
C LEU A 87 -4.17 -2.50 -0.79
N GLU A 88 -3.21 -1.56 -0.81
CA GLU A 88 -1.82 -1.83 -1.15
C GLU A 88 -1.22 -2.90 -0.22
N GLN A 89 -1.51 -2.82 1.08
CA GLN A 89 -1.09 -3.85 2.04
C GLN A 89 -1.71 -5.22 1.74
N LEU A 90 -2.98 -5.28 1.31
CA LEU A 90 -3.60 -6.54 0.89
C LEU A 90 -2.90 -7.14 -0.33
N TYR A 91 -2.48 -6.32 -1.30
CA TYR A 91 -1.67 -6.79 -2.44
C TYR A 91 -0.35 -7.40 -1.96
N VAL A 92 0.34 -6.73 -1.04
CA VAL A 92 1.59 -7.23 -0.46
C VAL A 92 1.39 -8.58 0.23
N LEU A 93 0.34 -8.71 1.05
CA LEU A 93 0.00 -9.96 1.75
C LEU A 93 -0.33 -11.12 0.79
N ASN A 94 -0.78 -10.80 -0.43
CA ASN A 94 -1.05 -11.78 -1.49
C ASN A 94 0.15 -11.99 -2.44
N GLY A 95 1.35 -11.52 -2.07
CA GLY A 95 2.60 -11.78 -2.80
C GLY A 95 2.98 -10.72 -3.84
N TYR A 96 2.20 -9.65 -3.98
CA TYR A 96 2.47 -8.55 -4.91
C TYR A 96 3.28 -7.45 -4.22
N PHE A 97 4.47 -7.76 -3.78
CA PHE A 97 5.34 -6.92 -2.91
C PHE A 97 5.75 -5.58 -3.52
N LEU A 98 5.76 -5.46 -4.84
CA LEU A 98 6.18 -4.27 -5.57
C LEU A 98 5.00 -3.44 -6.08
N THR A 99 3.78 -3.75 -5.61
CA THR A 99 2.58 -3.02 -6.00
C THR A 99 2.66 -1.55 -5.60
N ARG A 100 2.18 -0.69 -6.51
CA ARG A 100 2.02 0.74 -6.27
C ARG A 100 0.68 1.20 -6.81
N PHE A 101 0.04 2.11 -6.07
CA PHE A 101 -1.16 2.79 -6.51
C PHE A 101 -0.85 4.25 -6.86
N ILE A 102 -1.52 4.75 -7.88
CA ILE A 102 -1.50 6.17 -8.24
C ILE A 102 -2.94 6.65 -8.37
N VAL A 103 -3.21 7.81 -7.78
CA VAL A 103 -4.47 8.52 -7.97
C VAL A 103 -4.20 9.65 -8.96
N PRO A 104 -4.68 9.54 -10.22
CA PRO A 104 -4.46 10.59 -11.21
C PRO A 104 -5.24 11.85 -10.82
N PRO A 105 -4.79 13.04 -11.25
CA PRO A 105 -5.57 14.26 -11.09
C PRO A 105 -6.94 14.09 -11.74
N GLN A 106 -8.00 14.34 -10.97
CA GLN A 106 -9.38 14.17 -11.43
C GLN A 106 -10.33 15.10 -10.69
N THR A 107 -11.44 15.46 -11.33
CA THR A 107 -12.56 16.11 -10.68
C THR A 107 -13.52 15.05 -10.15
N ILE A 108 -13.86 15.11 -8.87
CA ILE A 108 -14.83 14.20 -8.26
C ILE A 108 -16.21 14.86 -8.36
N GLU A 109 -17.00 14.38 -9.29
CA GLU A 109 -18.39 14.81 -9.46
C GLU A 109 -19.34 13.93 -8.65
N GLN A 110 -20.58 14.41 -8.46
CA GLN A 110 -21.62 13.60 -7.81
C GLN A 110 -21.88 12.33 -8.61
N ASN A 111 -21.94 11.20 -7.93
CA ASN A 111 -22.17 9.86 -8.51
C ASN A 111 -21.06 9.35 -9.43
N THR A 112 -19.88 9.94 -9.40
CA THR A 112 -18.73 9.44 -10.14
C THR A 112 -17.81 8.62 -9.24
N LYS A 113 -17.34 7.47 -9.74
CA LYS A 113 -16.33 6.67 -9.04
C LYS A 113 -14.98 7.36 -9.09
N VAL A 114 -14.24 7.29 -7.99
CA VAL A 114 -12.87 7.78 -7.97
C VAL A 114 -11.99 6.81 -8.75
N LYS A 115 -11.14 7.33 -9.63
CA LYS A 115 -10.21 6.52 -10.43
C LYS A 115 -8.87 6.37 -9.71
N ALA A 116 -8.33 5.18 -9.76
CA ALA A 116 -6.96 4.88 -9.35
C ALA A 116 -6.32 3.95 -10.38
N ILE A 117 -5.02 3.92 -10.44
CA ILE A 117 -4.25 3.04 -11.31
C ILE A 117 -3.38 2.19 -10.40
N VAL A 118 -3.39 0.87 -10.61
CA VAL A 118 -2.49 -0.04 -9.90
C VAL A 118 -1.38 -0.53 -10.83
N PHE A 119 -0.18 -0.56 -10.30
CA PHE A 119 0.99 -1.19 -10.91
C PHE A 119 1.35 -2.41 -10.06
N PRO A 120 0.79 -3.58 -10.37
CA PRO A 120 1.06 -4.78 -9.60
C PRO A 120 2.47 -5.26 -9.89
N GLY A 121 3.20 -5.65 -8.83
CA GLY A 121 4.52 -6.21 -8.96
C GLY A 121 4.71 -7.41 -8.06
N LYS A 122 5.11 -8.55 -8.64
CA LYS A 122 5.39 -9.81 -7.96
C LYS A 122 6.80 -10.27 -8.28
N ILE A 123 7.49 -10.81 -7.30
CA ILE A 123 8.78 -11.48 -7.54
C ILE A 123 8.49 -12.89 -8.06
N GLU A 124 8.76 -13.13 -9.34
CA GLU A 124 8.53 -14.44 -9.97
C GLU A 124 9.70 -15.38 -9.75
N SER A 125 10.92 -14.85 -9.77
CA SER A 125 12.13 -15.64 -9.59
C SER A 125 13.28 -14.83 -9.02
N ILE A 126 14.17 -15.49 -8.31
CA ILE A 126 15.40 -14.89 -7.79
C ILE A 126 16.58 -15.70 -8.34
N ASP A 127 17.50 -15.01 -9.02
CA ASP A 127 18.74 -15.63 -9.48
C ASP A 127 19.78 -15.66 -8.35
N TYR A 128 20.13 -16.85 -7.93
CA TYR A 128 21.14 -17.10 -6.90
C TYR A 128 22.51 -17.45 -7.46
N SER A 129 22.72 -17.39 -8.77
CA SER A 129 23.94 -17.87 -9.44
C SER A 129 25.19 -17.13 -8.96
N GLN A 130 25.05 -15.86 -8.58
CA GLN A 130 26.14 -15.00 -8.12
C GLN A 130 26.37 -15.08 -6.60
N LEU A 131 25.55 -15.82 -5.85
CA LEU A 131 25.68 -15.90 -4.40
C LEU A 131 26.56 -17.09 -3.98
N ASP A 132 27.38 -16.86 -2.95
CA ASP A 132 28.13 -17.95 -2.29
C ASP A 132 27.14 -19.03 -1.82
N LYS A 133 27.50 -20.31 -2.04
CA LYS A 133 26.68 -21.47 -1.67
C LYS A 133 26.28 -21.49 -0.19
N ARG A 134 27.09 -20.87 0.68
CA ARG A 134 26.79 -20.73 2.12
C ARG A 134 25.65 -19.77 2.39
N ILE A 135 25.45 -18.78 1.52
CA ILE A 135 24.41 -17.76 1.64
C ILE A 135 23.16 -18.17 0.86
N SER A 136 23.31 -18.76 -0.33
CA SER A 136 22.20 -19.13 -1.20
C SER A 136 21.29 -20.23 -0.64
N LYS A 137 21.85 -21.19 0.13
CA LYS A 137 21.07 -22.29 0.71
C LYS A 137 19.99 -21.85 1.70
N PRO A 138 20.28 -21.01 2.72
CA PRO A 138 19.25 -20.52 3.64
C PRO A 138 18.20 -19.63 2.95
N ILE A 139 18.60 -18.81 1.97
CA ILE A 139 17.68 -17.92 1.25
C ILE A 139 16.66 -18.70 0.43
N LYS A 140 17.08 -19.72 -0.32
CA LYS A 140 16.19 -20.58 -1.13
C LYS A 140 15.08 -21.27 -0.33
N LYS A 141 15.19 -21.31 0.99
CA LYS A 141 14.16 -21.90 1.86
C LYS A 141 12.96 -20.99 2.06
N TYR A 142 13.10 -19.69 1.80
CA TYR A 142 12.07 -18.69 2.08
C TYR A 142 11.39 -18.14 0.81
N PHE A 143 11.85 -18.55 -0.36
CA PHE A 143 11.32 -18.24 -1.68
C PHE A 143 11.24 -19.56 -2.49
#